data_5af31dcb45194ee189b189fae10002ff
#
_entry.id   5af31dcb45194ee189b189fae10002ff
#
_cell.length_a   1.000
_cell.length_b   1.000
_cell.length_c   1.000
_cell.angle_alpha   90.00
_cell.angle_beta   90.00
_cell.angle_gamma   90.00
#
_symmetry.space_group_name_H-M   'P 1'
#
loop_
_entity.id
_entity.type
_entity.pdbx_description
1 polymer ?
#
loop_
_entity_poly.entity_id
_entity_poly.type
_entity_poly.pdbx_seq_one_letter_code
_entity_poly.pdbx_strand_id
1 'polypeptide(L)'
;MPKRPCSDHKKSETQPHATINAKRLRFLYTKSQAQMRKTAALIAITALLLTGCDNISSSSGYPVNFNCDATVYPYNIVQGYGQYIVVTMSKNGAAYKVAYYEGREKKELTVDHTAAQLTGRFYYGLGGLIIGTPMVFDGNKWAFDLACPKCDSRSRKLTVEHATGHAHCTNCGSKYDLNCGGLPIEGETRPLWRYRVIENGPNIIIMN
;
A
#
# COMPACT_ATOMS: atom_id res chain seq x y z
N MET A 1 56.85 -37.26 58.58
CA MET A 1 56.81 -38.71 58.95
C MET A 1 55.42 -39.08 59.35
N PRO A 2 54.99 -40.24 59.10
CA PRO A 2 54.95 -41.13 57.91
C PRO A 2 53.50 -41.56 57.63
N LYS A 3 53.08 -42.18 56.62
CA LYS A 3 53.22 -43.43 55.95
C LYS A 3 52.08 -43.60 54.92
N ARG A 4 52.39 -44.12 53.81
CA ARG A 4 51.47 -44.87 52.91
C ARG A 4 51.19 -46.21 53.57
N PRO A 5 50.23 -47.05 53.08
CA PRO A 5 50.20 -47.57 51.70
C PRO A 5 48.80 -47.93 51.13
N CYS A 6 48.79 -48.10 49.79
CA CYS A 6 48.31 -49.24 48.94
C CYS A 6 46.99 -49.96 49.30
N SER A 7 46.10 -50.12 48.31
CA SER A 7 46.12 -51.19 47.29
C SER A 7 44.78 -51.25 46.51
N ASP A 8 44.93 -51.38 45.20
CA ASP A 8 44.19 -52.21 44.25
C ASP A 8 42.74 -52.65 44.52
N HIS A 9 41.85 -52.31 43.59
CA HIS A 9 41.17 -53.34 42.81
C HIS A 9 40.57 -52.80 41.50
N LYS A 10 41.08 -53.33 40.36
CA LYS A 10 40.44 -53.33 39.07
C LYS A 10 39.05 -53.94 39.12
N LYS A 11 38.06 -53.25 38.52
CA LYS A 11 36.95 -53.90 37.86
C LYS A 11 36.72 -53.22 36.52
N SER A 12 37.05 -53.95 35.47
CA SER A 12 36.67 -53.68 34.10
C SER A 12 35.16 -53.88 33.95
N GLU A 13 34.46 -52.78 33.73
CA GLU A 13 33.06 -52.87 33.33
C GLU A 13 32.99 -52.58 31.82
N THR A 14 32.78 -53.66 31.10
CA THR A 14 32.52 -53.69 29.65
C THR A 14 31.25 -52.95 29.35
N GLN A 15 31.37 -51.77 28.70
CA GLN A 15 30.23 -51.11 28.10
C GLN A 15 29.69 -51.95 26.95
N PRO A 16 28.39 -52.17 26.84
CA PRO A 16 27.78 -52.76 25.68
C PRO A 16 27.82 -51.77 24.51
N HIS A 17 28.55 -52.11 23.45
CA HIS A 17 28.46 -51.47 22.15
C HIS A 17 27.00 -51.59 21.66
N ALA A 18 26.23 -50.51 21.78
CA ALA A 18 24.95 -50.37 21.12
C ALA A 18 25.21 -50.21 19.63
N THR A 19 25.18 -51.29 18.89
CA THR A 19 25.11 -51.29 17.44
C THR A 19 23.79 -50.61 17.04
N ILE A 20 23.84 -49.26 16.87
CA ILE A 20 22.73 -48.48 16.34
C ILE A 20 22.56 -48.95 14.91
N ASN A 21 21.45 -49.61 14.66
CA ASN A 21 21.10 -50.24 13.41
C ASN A 21 21.08 -49.15 12.27
N ALA A 22 22.06 -49.18 11.41
CA ALA A 22 22.27 -48.16 10.35
C ALA A 22 21.00 -47.92 9.49
N LYS A 23 20.14 -48.94 9.37
CA LYS A 23 18.83 -48.82 8.72
C LYS A 23 17.88 -47.87 9.45
N ARG A 24 17.91 -47.83 10.80
CA ARG A 24 17.04 -46.95 11.61
C ARG A 24 17.50 -45.50 11.52
N LEU A 25 18.80 -45.26 11.45
CA LEU A 25 19.34 -43.90 11.26
C LEU A 25 19.01 -43.35 9.86
N ARG A 26 19.11 -44.17 8.82
CA ARG A 26 18.74 -43.74 7.44
C ARG A 26 17.24 -43.42 7.37
N PHE A 27 16.37 -44.18 8.04
CA PHE A 27 14.93 -43.94 8.05
C PHE A 27 14.55 -42.65 8.77
N LEU A 28 15.21 -42.33 9.86
CA LEU A 28 14.99 -41.09 10.61
C LEU A 28 15.52 -39.88 9.83
N TYR A 29 16.67 -40.00 9.16
CA TYR A 29 17.24 -38.95 8.34
C TYR A 29 16.36 -38.61 7.12
N THR A 30 15.82 -39.62 6.44
CA THR A 30 14.92 -39.40 5.28
C THR A 30 13.59 -38.79 5.70
N LYS A 31 13.05 -39.15 6.89
CA LYS A 31 11.82 -38.54 7.44
C LYS A 31 12.03 -37.08 7.80
N SER A 32 13.18 -36.74 8.40
CA SER A 32 13.55 -35.35 8.73
C SER A 32 13.72 -34.49 7.47
N GLN A 33 14.37 -34.99 6.43
CA GLN A 33 14.54 -34.31 5.14
C GLN A 33 13.19 -34.04 4.44
N ALA A 34 12.27 -35.02 4.50
CA ALA A 34 10.92 -34.84 3.91
C ALA A 34 10.10 -33.80 4.67
N GLN A 35 10.27 -33.72 5.98
CA GLN A 35 9.59 -32.73 6.82
C GLN A 35 10.14 -31.32 6.59
N MET A 36 11.47 -31.16 6.50
CA MET A 36 12.10 -29.88 6.17
C MET A 36 11.70 -29.35 4.77
N ARG A 37 11.55 -30.26 3.80
CA ARG A 37 11.08 -29.86 2.45
C ARG A 37 9.63 -29.36 2.46
N LYS A 38 8.75 -29.98 3.27
CA LYS A 38 7.35 -29.54 3.42
C LYS A 38 7.24 -28.19 4.13
N THR A 39 8.03 -27.95 5.17
CA THR A 39 8.05 -26.67 5.88
C THR A 39 8.67 -25.56 5.01
N ALA A 40 9.73 -25.84 4.27
CA ALA A 40 10.32 -24.88 3.34
C ALA A 40 9.36 -24.51 2.19
N ALA A 41 8.60 -25.49 1.66
CA ALA A 41 7.58 -25.23 0.66
C ALA A 41 6.42 -24.37 1.21
N LEU A 42 5.99 -24.61 2.46
CA LEU A 42 4.95 -23.82 3.12
C LEU A 42 5.38 -22.38 3.36
N ILE A 43 6.64 -22.17 3.78
CA ILE A 43 7.21 -20.83 3.98
C ILE A 43 7.34 -20.09 2.64
N ALA A 44 7.74 -20.79 1.57
CA ALA A 44 7.82 -20.19 0.24
C ALA A 44 6.45 -19.77 -0.30
N ILE A 45 5.40 -20.55 -0.07
CA ILE A 45 4.03 -20.22 -0.48
C ILE A 45 3.50 -19.03 0.32
N THR A 46 3.74 -18.96 1.64
CA THR A 46 3.35 -17.81 2.45
C THR A 46 4.11 -16.54 2.09
N ALA A 47 5.39 -16.63 1.72
CA ALA A 47 6.16 -15.49 1.25
C ALA A 47 5.65 -14.94 -0.11
N LEU A 48 5.19 -15.81 -1.02
CA LEU A 48 4.58 -15.38 -2.29
C LEU A 48 3.23 -14.66 -2.11
N LEU A 49 2.50 -14.95 -1.04
CA LEU A 49 1.21 -14.31 -0.76
C LEU A 49 1.35 -12.91 -0.15
N LEU A 50 2.53 -12.52 0.31
CA LEU A 50 2.80 -11.22 0.94
C LEU A 50 3.31 -10.15 -0.03
N THR A 51 3.58 -10.47 -1.31
CA THR A 51 4.11 -9.51 -2.29
C THR A 51 3.04 -8.79 -3.12
N GLY A 52 1.80 -8.74 -2.65
CA GLY A 52 0.63 -8.47 -3.48
C GLY A 52 0.19 -7.02 -3.68
N CYS A 53 0.72 -6.00 -3.02
CA CYS A 53 0.13 -4.65 -3.13
C CYS A 53 0.99 -3.58 -3.82
N ASP A 54 2.28 -3.79 -4.09
CA ASP A 54 3.17 -2.67 -4.46
C ASP A 54 3.27 -2.34 -5.96
N ASN A 55 2.71 -3.12 -6.87
CA ASN A 55 2.96 -2.95 -8.31
C ASN A 55 1.72 -2.88 -9.22
N ILE A 56 0.54 -2.56 -8.70
CA ILE A 56 -0.61 -2.33 -9.57
C ILE A 56 -0.69 -0.82 -9.87
N SER A 57 0.19 -0.32 -10.71
CA SER A 57 0.07 1.01 -11.29
C SER A 57 -0.75 0.94 -12.57
N SER A 58 -2.02 1.30 -12.52
CA SER A 58 -2.73 1.66 -13.75
C SER A 58 -2.35 3.09 -14.09
N SER A 59 -1.39 3.27 -15.00
CA SER A 59 -1.06 4.60 -15.51
C SER A 59 -2.24 5.13 -16.33
N SER A 60 -2.62 6.37 -16.08
CA SER A 60 -3.62 7.07 -16.87
C SER A 60 -2.96 7.72 -18.09
N GLY A 61 -3.60 7.63 -19.26
CA GLY A 61 -3.23 8.42 -20.44
C GLY A 61 -3.65 9.89 -20.34
N TYR A 62 -4.37 10.29 -19.30
CA TYR A 62 -4.84 11.65 -19.11
C TYR A 62 -3.77 12.52 -18.45
N PRO A 63 -3.45 13.69 -19.01
CA PRO A 63 -2.38 14.52 -18.48
C PRO A 63 -2.72 15.05 -17.09
N VAL A 64 -1.73 14.99 -16.22
CA VAL A 64 -1.76 15.59 -14.88
C VAL A 64 -0.51 16.42 -14.66
N ASN A 65 -0.73 17.62 -14.17
CA ASN A 65 0.30 18.51 -13.64
C ASN A 65 -0.36 19.36 -12.54
N PHE A 66 -0.20 18.97 -11.31
CA PHE A 66 -0.74 19.66 -10.15
C PHE A 66 0.30 19.72 -9.05
N ASN A 67 0.42 20.87 -8.39
CA ASN A 67 1.25 21.00 -7.21
C ASN A 67 0.51 21.76 -6.10
N CYS A 68 0.83 21.44 -4.87
CA CYS A 68 0.33 22.15 -3.70
C CYS A 68 1.35 22.08 -2.57
N ASP A 69 1.26 23.05 -1.65
CA ASP A 69 2.03 23.05 -0.42
C ASP A 69 1.23 22.33 0.68
N ALA A 70 1.74 21.18 1.11
CA ALA A 70 1.09 20.35 2.12
C ALA A 70 1.15 20.93 3.55
N THR A 71 1.76 22.09 3.77
CA THR A 71 1.69 22.81 5.04
C THR A 71 0.54 23.80 5.09
N VAL A 72 -0.02 24.14 3.94
CA VAL A 72 -1.10 25.12 3.81
C VAL A 72 -2.46 24.42 3.81
N TYR A 73 -3.40 24.97 4.59
CA TYR A 73 -4.78 24.49 4.61
C TYR A 73 -5.50 24.78 3.27
N PRO A 74 -6.27 23.86 2.71
CA PRO A 74 -6.66 22.56 3.24
C PRO A 74 -5.74 21.39 2.83
N TYR A 75 -4.61 21.64 2.15
CA TYR A 75 -3.73 20.57 1.64
C TYR A 75 -3.00 19.84 2.77
N ASN A 76 -2.82 20.47 3.94
CA ASN A 76 -2.24 19.85 5.11
C ASN A 76 -3.04 18.64 5.63
N ILE A 77 -4.30 18.51 5.25
CA ILE A 77 -5.16 17.37 5.59
C ILE A 77 -4.56 16.05 5.06
N VAL A 78 -3.90 16.08 3.90
CA VAL A 78 -3.29 14.87 3.32
C VAL A 78 -2.07 14.36 4.11
N GLN A 79 -1.63 15.07 5.14
CA GLN A 79 -0.60 14.57 6.06
C GLN A 79 -1.15 13.49 7.02
N GLY A 80 -2.46 13.48 7.24
CA GLY A 80 -3.13 12.49 8.09
C GLY A 80 -3.33 11.16 7.38
N TYR A 81 -3.05 10.05 8.09
CA TYR A 81 -3.33 8.71 7.57
C TYR A 81 -4.84 8.50 7.35
N GLY A 82 -5.20 7.93 6.20
CA GLY A 82 -6.58 7.73 5.79
C GLY A 82 -7.32 9.01 5.40
N GLN A 83 -6.61 10.14 5.33
CA GLN A 83 -7.19 11.42 4.95
C GLN A 83 -6.99 11.70 3.47
N TYR A 84 -8.07 12.08 2.80
CA TYR A 84 -8.08 12.36 1.37
C TYR A 84 -8.74 13.70 1.10
N ILE A 85 -8.21 14.44 0.13
CA ILE A 85 -8.83 15.61 -0.47
C ILE A 85 -9.20 15.31 -1.92
N VAL A 86 -10.21 16.00 -2.42
CA VAL A 86 -10.67 15.90 -3.80
C VAL A 86 -10.46 17.24 -4.49
N VAL A 87 -9.68 17.26 -5.57
CA VAL A 87 -9.40 18.47 -6.34
C VAL A 87 -10.12 18.39 -7.68
N THR A 88 -10.92 19.42 -8.01
CA THR A 88 -11.67 19.51 -9.25
C THR A 88 -11.53 20.89 -9.88
N MET A 89 -11.39 20.94 -11.21
CA MET A 89 -11.40 22.20 -11.92
C MET A 89 -12.79 22.86 -11.86
N SER A 90 -12.87 24.17 -11.69
CA SER A 90 -14.11 24.92 -11.80
C SER A 90 -14.55 25.01 -13.26
N LYS A 91 -15.85 25.27 -13.47
CA LYS A 91 -16.45 25.29 -14.82
C LYS A 91 -15.80 26.30 -15.79
N ASN A 92 -15.34 27.42 -15.28
CA ASN A 92 -14.71 28.48 -16.08
C ASN A 92 -13.19 28.31 -16.24
N GLY A 93 -12.60 27.28 -15.61
CA GLY A 93 -11.16 27.03 -15.70
C GLY A 93 -10.25 28.04 -14.97
N ALA A 94 -10.83 29.11 -14.38
CA ALA A 94 -10.06 30.15 -13.70
C ALA A 94 -9.65 29.78 -12.28
N ALA A 95 -10.32 28.79 -11.69
CA ALA A 95 -10.11 28.33 -10.34
C ALA A 95 -10.27 26.80 -10.27
N TYR A 96 -9.88 26.22 -9.14
CA TYR A 96 -10.19 24.84 -8.80
C TYR A 96 -10.80 24.75 -7.42
N LYS A 97 -11.46 23.65 -7.13
CA LYS A 97 -12.12 23.39 -5.86
C LYS A 97 -11.42 22.26 -5.15
N VAL A 98 -11.21 22.45 -3.87
CA VAL A 98 -10.69 21.42 -2.97
C VAL A 98 -11.79 21.03 -2.00
N ALA A 99 -12.29 19.81 -2.10
CA ALA A 99 -13.22 19.23 -1.16
C ALA A 99 -12.48 18.38 -0.15
N TYR A 100 -12.82 18.49 1.11
CA TYR A 100 -12.18 17.81 2.23
C TYR A 100 -13.18 17.57 3.35
N TYR A 101 -12.78 16.85 4.39
CA TYR A 101 -13.63 16.62 5.56
C TYR A 101 -12.98 17.17 6.82
N GLU A 102 -13.77 17.84 7.64
CA GLU A 102 -13.47 18.14 9.04
C GLU A 102 -14.39 17.31 9.93
N GLY A 103 -13.82 16.28 10.55
CA GLY A 103 -14.61 15.29 11.25
C GLY A 103 -15.57 14.56 10.29
N ARG A 104 -16.86 14.77 10.45
CA ARG A 104 -17.90 14.15 9.58
C ARG A 104 -18.47 15.11 8.52
N GLU A 105 -18.09 16.37 8.58
CA GLU A 105 -18.62 17.40 7.70
C GLU A 105 -17.76 17.56 6.46
N LYS A 106 -18.40 17.48 5.28
CA LYS A 106 -17.75 17.78 4.00
C LYS A 106 -17.72 19.28 3.78
N LYS A 107 -16.53 19.80 3.52
CA LYS A 107 -16.29 21.20 3.18
C LYS A 107 -15.68 21.33 1.79
N GLU A 108 -15.81 22.51 1.21
CA GLU A 108 -15.25 22.82 -0.11
C GLU A 108 -14.66 24.22 -0.09
N LEU A 109 -13.42 24.36 -0.54
CA LEU A 109 -12.76 25.64 -0.74
C LEU A 109 -12.52 25.87 -2.23
N THR A 110 -12.82 27.06 -2.72
CA THR A 110 -12.44 27.49 -4.07
C THR A 110 -11.09 28.20 -4.00
N VAL A 111 -10.17 27.79 -4.84
CA VAL A 111 -8.81 28.36 -4.93
C VAL A 111 -8.60 28.89 -6.33
N ASP A 112 -8.27 30.17 -6.45
CA ASP A 112 -7.96 30.79 -7.73
C ASP A 112 -6.59 30.33 -8.23
N HIS A 113 -6.47 30.12 -9.52
CA HIS A 113 -5.18 29.82 -10.13
C HIS A 113 -4.27 31.04 -10.02
N THR A 114 -3.03 30.79 -9.59
CA THR A 114 -1.98 31.80 -9.68
C THR A 114 -1.61 32.05 -11.14
N ALA A 115 -0.96 33.18 -11.45
CA ALA A 115 -0.49 33.48 -12.81
C ALA A 115 0.44 32.37 -13.35
N ALA A 116 1.30 31.78 -12.50
CA ALA A 116 2.16 30.66 -12.87
C ALA A 116 1.35 29.40 -13.22
N GLN A 117 0.25 29.14 -12.51
CA GLN A 117 -0.65 28.02 -12.77
C GLN A 117 -1.42 28.21 -14.07
N LEU A 118 -1.87 29.41 -14.37
CA LEU A 118 -2.56 29.73 -15.63
C LEU A 118 -1.64 29.59 -16.85
N THR A 119 -0.37 29.97 -16.72
CA THR A 119 0.64 29.88 -17.80
C THR A 119 1.26 28.46 -17.87
N GLY A 120 1.36 27.75 -16.75
CA GLY A 120 2.02 26.46 -16.62
C GLY A 120 1.20 25.25 -17.09
N ARG A 121 -0.02 25.45 -17.61
CA ARG A 121 -0.94 24.40 -18.06
C ARG A 121 -1.18 23.33 -16.97
N PHE A 122 -1.92 23.69 -15.96
CA PHE A 122 -2.35 22.73 -14.95
C PHE A 122 -3.39 21.77 -15.52
N TYR A 123 -3.14 20.48 -15.33
CA TYR A 123 -4.01 19.41 -15.76
C TYR A 123 -4.41 18.57 -14.55
N TYR A 124 -5.67 18.17 -14.49
CA TYR A 124 -6.28 17.49 -13.36
C TYR A 124 -6.76 16.08 -13.71
N GLY A 125 -6.15 15.43 -14.69
CA GLY A 125 -6.61 14.14 -15.18
C GLY A 125 -7.94 14.22 -15.94
N LEU A 126 -8.68 13.12 -15.97
CA LEU A 126 -9.99 13.05 -16.63
C LEU A 126 -11.09 13.71 -15.79
N GLY A 127 -11.20 13.37 -14.50
CA GLY A 127 -12.31 13.79 -13.62
C GLY A 127 -11.93 14.79 -12.54
N GLY A 128 -10.68 14.95 -12.25
CA GLY A 128 -10.11 15.60 -11.09
C GLY A 128 -9.15 14.66 -10.36
N LEU A 129 -8.72 15.03 -9.17
CA LEU A 129 -7.76 14.25 -8.40
C LEU A 129 -8.34 13.87 -7.03
N ILE A 130 -8.00 12.68 -6.56
CA ILE A 130 -8.10 12.24 -5.17
C ILE A 130 -6.68 12.16 -4.66
N ILE A 131 -6.34 12.90 -3.61
CA ILE A 131 -4.97 12.97 -3.06
C ILE A 131 -5.05 12.66 -1.57
N GLY A 132 -4.18 11.81 -1.05
CA GLY A 132 -4.14 11.52 0.38
C GLY A 132 -3.07 10.52 0.77
N THR A 133 -2.99 10.25 2.07
CA THR A 133 -2.09 9.26 2.65
C THR A 133 -2.90 8.05 3.10
N PRO A 134 -2.64 6.84 2.58
CA PRO A 134 -3.36 5.64 2.98
C PRO A 134 -3.14 5.30 4.45
N MET A 135 -4.09 4.58 5.06
CA MET A 135 -3.99 4.14 6.46
C MET A 135 -2.90 3.09 6.69
N VAL A 136 -2.60 2.33 5.64
CA VAL A 136 -1.71 1.17 5.73
C VAL A 136 -0.52 1.46 4.85
N PHE A 137 0.63 1.54 5.10
CA PHE A 137 1.87 1.73 4.35
C PHE A 137 2.77 2.82 4.95
N ASP A 138 3.82 3.13 4.27
CA ASP A 138 4.99 3.91 4.67
C ASP A 138 4.77 5.44 4.78
N GLY A 139 3.53 5.89 4.74
CA GLY A 139 3.20 7.32 4.82
C GLY A 139 3.35 8.09 3.51
N ASN A 140 3.71 7.42 2.41
CA ASN A 140 3.75 8.03 1.08
C ASN A 140 2.36 8.46 0.63
N LYS A 141 2.28 9.61 0.00
CA LYS A 141 1.03 10.12 -0.54
C LYS A 141 0.69 9.47 -1.88
N TRP A 142 -0.58 9.25 -2.08
CA TRP A 142 -1.11 8.70 -3.32
C TRP A 142 -2.04 9.69 -4.00
N ALA A 143 -2.06 9.64 -5.32
CA ALA A 143 -2.95 10.43 -6.13
C ALA A 143 -3.65 9.55 -7.17
N PHE A 144 -4.96 9.68 -7.27
CA PHE A 144 -5.80 8.94 -8.21
C PHE A 144 -6.64 9.90 -9.04
N ASP A 145 -7.06 9.44 -10.24
CA ASP A 145 -8.09 10.16 -10.99
C ASP A 145 -9.43 10.04 -10.27
N LEU A 146 -10.17 11.14 -10.26
CA LEU A 146 -11.52 11.17 -9.69
C LEU A 146 -12.57 10.55 -10.63
N ALA A 147 -12.28 10.37 -11.92
CA ALA A 147 -13.20 9.69 -12.83
C ALA A 147 -13.23 8.18 -12.57
N CYS A 148 -14.41 7.61 -12.72
CA CYS A 148 -14.59 6.17 -12.62
C CYS A 148 -13.95 5.47 -13.84
N PRO A 149 -12.97 4.55 -13.64
CA PRO A 149 -12.28 3.89 -14.76
C PRO A 149 -13.19 2.98 -15.59
N LYS A 150 -14.27 2.42 -14.99
CA LYS A 150 -15.27 1.63 -15.71
C LYS A 150 -16.13 2.48 -16.62
N CYS A 151 -16.54 3.65 -16.14
CA CYS A 151 -17.38 4.57 -16.92
C CYS A 151 -16.59 5.33 -17.98
N ASP A 152 -15.29 5.50 -17.76
CA ASP A 152 -14.33 6.21 -18.61
C ASP A 152 -14.88 7.58 -19.12
N SER A 153 -15.40 8.36 -18.19
CA SER A 153 -16.08 9.62 -18.52
C SER A 153 -15.78 10.70 -17.49
N ARG A 154 -15.44 11.89 -17.96
CA ARG A 154 -15.20 13.09 -17.14
C ARG A 154 -16.36 13.44 -16.22
N SER A 155 -17.58 13.16 -16.64
CA SER A 155 -18.80 13.47 -15.88
C SER A 155 -19.11 12.42 -14.79
N ARG A 156 -18.51 11.22 -14.85
CA ARG A 156 -18.77 10.11 -13.94
C ARG A 156 -17.70 10.04 -12.85
N LYS A 157 -17.81 10.96 -11.92
CA LYS A 157 -16.87 11.12 -10.80
C LYS A 157 -17.20 10.17 -9.66
N LEU A 158 -16.14 9.75 -8.97
CA LEU A 158 -16.25 8.96 -7.75
C LEU A 158 -16.65 9.84 -6.56
N THR A 159 -17.36 9.27 -5.64
CA THR A 159 -17.62 9.82 -4.31
C THR A 159 -16.67 9.17 -3.32
N VAL A 160 -15.90 9.98 -2.59
CA VAL A 160 -14.96 9.49 -1.58
C VAL A 160 -15.67 9.38 -0.24
N GLU A 161 -15.58 8.23 0.40
CA GLU A 161 -16.08 7.97 1.76
C GLU A 161 -14.92 8.04 2.75
N HIS A 162 -14.79 9.12 3.45
CA HIS A 162 -13.65 9.35 4.36
C HIS A 162 -13.57 8.37 5.53
N ALA A 163 -14.73 7.91 6.03
CA ALA A 163 -14.76 6.98 7.16
C ALA A 163 -14.13 5.62 6.86
N THR A 164 -14.17 5.21 5.60
CA THR A 164 -13.69 3.88 5.16
C THR A 164 -12.45 3.97 4.28
N GLY A 165 -12.16 5.14 3.71
CA GLY A 165 -11.13 5.29 2.68
C GLY A 165 -11.54 4.63 1.35
N HIS A 166 -12.83 4.49 1.11
CA HIS A 166 -13.35 3.94 -0.14
C HIS A 166 -13.78 5.06 -1.09
N ALA A 167 -13.77 4.76 -2.38
CA ALA A 167 -14.37 5.59 -3.41
C ALA A 167 -15.38 4.78 -4.20
N HIS A 168 -16.56 5.33 -4.46
CA HIS A 168 -17.60 4.62 -5.21
C HIS A 168 -18.16 5.46 -6.35
N CYS A 169 -18.58 4.78 -7.40
CA CYS A 169 -19.25 5.37 -8.55
C CYS A 169 -20.77 5.17 -8.44
N THR A 170 -21.52 6.25 -8.26
CA THR A 170 -22.99 6.19 -8.17
C THR A 170 -23.66 5.77 -9.48
N ASN A 171 -22.96 5.88 -10.62
CA ASN A 171 -23.49 5.51 -11.93
C ASN A 171 -23.44 4.01 -12.22
N CYS A 172 -22.34 3.33 -11.88
CA CYS A 172 -22.12 1.91 -12.20
C CYS A 172 -21.99 0.99 -10.98
N GLY A 173 -22.04 1.55 -9.77
CA GLY A 173 -21.93 0.82 -8.50
C GLY A 173 -20.54 0.32 -8.14
N SER A 174 -19.52 0.56 -8.98
CA SER A 174 -18.16 0.10 -8.68
C SER A 174 -17.59 0.80 -7.47
N LYS A 175 -16.92 0.03 -6.59
CA LYS A 175 -16.23 0.53 -5.39
C LYS A 175 -14.74 0.18 -5.43
N TYR A 176 -13.95 1.05 -4.84
CA TYR A 176 -12.48 1.00 -4.82
C TYR A 176 -11.95 1.32 -3.44
N ASP A 177 -10.87 0.65 -3.04
CA ASP A 177 -10.16 0.91 -1.79
C ASP A 177 -8.97 1.84 -2.03
N LEU A 178 -9.07 3.07 -1.56
CA LEU A 178 -7.99 4.06 -1.65
C LEU A 178 -6.80 3.68 -0.77
N ASN A 179 -7.04 2.98 0.34
CA ASN A 179 -5.98 2.52 1.25
C ASN A 179 -5.22 1.31 0.70
N CYS A 180 -5.75 0.65 -0.33
CA CYS A 180 -5.12 -0.49 -1.01
C CYS A 180 -4.85 -0.19 -2.50
N GLY A 181 -4.26 0.98 -2.79
CA GLY A 181 -3.82 1.33 -4.14
C GLY A 181 -4.91 1.60 -5.15
N GLY A 182 -6.15 1.85 -4.72
CA GLY A 182 -7.29 2.03 -5.61
C GLY A 182 -7.78 0.73 -6.24
N LEU A 183 -7.54 -0.41 -5.57
CA LEU A 183 -8.02 -1.71 -6.04
C LEU A 183 -9.55 -1.77 -5.99
N PRO A 184 -10.18 -2.47 -6.95
CA PRO A 184 -11.62 -2.66 -6.94
C PRO A 184 -12.04 -3.59 -5.80
N ILE A 185 -13.11 -3.20 -5.09
CA ILE A 185 -13.77 -4.02 -4.07
C ILE A 185 -15.03 -4.66 -4.67
N GLU A 186 -15.78 -3.88 -5.43
CA GLU A 186 -17.06 -4.30 -6.01
C GLU A 186 -17.23 -3.75 -7.43
N GLY A 187 -17.83 -4.54 -8.31
CA GLY A 187 -18.40 -4.14 -9.61
C GLY A 187 -17.40 -3.82 -10.72
N GLU A 188 -16.10 -3.95 -10.51
CA GLU A 188 -15.05 -3.69 -11.50
C GLU A 188 -13.85 -4.60 -11.26
N THR A 189 -13.04 -4.78 -12.28
CA THR A 189 -11.79 -5.53 -12.23
C THR A 189 -10.57 -4.66 -12.47
N ARG A 190 -10.78 -3.44 -12.97
CA ARG A 190 -9.71 -2.47 -13.26
C ARG A 190 -9.51 -1.55 -12.05
N PRO A 191 -8.27 -1.39 -11.55
CA PRO A 191 -7.97 -0.46 -10.47
C PRO A 191 -8.14 1.01 -10.92
N LEU A 192 -8.19 1.92 -9.95
CA LEU A 192 -8.17 3.35 -10.22
C LEU A 192 -6.91 3.75 -10.99
N TRP A 193 -7.02 4.73 -11.87
CA TRP A 193 -5.84 5.36 -12.47
C TRP A 193 -5.06 6.09 -11.40
N ARG A 194 -3.79 5.73 -11.24
CA ARG A 194 -2.88 6.29 -10.26
C ARG A 194 -1.85 7.17 -10.94
N TYR A 195 -1.56 8.30 -10.33
CA TYR A 195 -0.57 9.26 -10.79
C TYR A 195 0.68 9.20 -9.93
N ARG A 196 1.79 9.60 -10.50
CA ARG A 196 3.05 9.74 -9.78
C ARG A 196 2.96 10.92 -8.82
N VAL A 197 3.35 10.70 -7.57
CA VAL A 197 3.48 11.73 -6.55
C VAL A 197 4.96 11.91 -6.23
N ILE A 198 5.42 13.16 -6.23
CA ILE A 198 6.76 13.54 -5.84
C ILE A 198 6.62 14.50 -4.66
N GLU A 199 7.24 14.15 -3.53
CA GLU A 199 7.31 15.01 -2.36
C GLU A 199 8.66 15.72 -2.36
N ASN A 200 8.65 17.04 -2.35
CA ASN A 200 9.84 17.88 -2.29
C ASN A 200 9.69 18.90 -1.16
N GLY A 201 10.15 18.54 0.02
CA GLY A 201 9.89 19.30 1.24
C GLY A 201 8.38 19.41 1.48
N PRO A 202 7.83 20.63 1.63
CA PRO A 202 6.39 20.84 1.83
C PRO A 202 5.56 20.63 0.55
N ASN A 203 6.19 20.62 -0.61
CA ASN A 203 5.48 20.58 -1.89
C ASN A 203 5.16 19.16 -2.31
N ILE A 204 3.92 18.93 -2.71
CA ILE A 204 3.44 17.72 -3.37
C ILE A 204 3.25 18.04 -4.84
N ILE A 205 3.95 17.29 -5.71
CA ILE A 205 3.85 17.43 -7.17
C ILE A 205 3.23 16.14 -7.70
N ILE A 206 2.15 16.28 -8.48
CA ILE A 206 1.42 15.16 -9.08
C ILE A 206 1.55 15.27 -10.58
N MET A 207 2.01 14.21 -11.22
CA MET A 207 2.25 14.14 -12.67
C MET A 207 2.07 12.70 -13.19
N ASN A 208 2.04 12.60 -14.53
CA ASN A 208 2.11 11.30 -15.22
C ASN A 208 3.52 10.75 -15.22
#